data_dc7c073527af5dc990e7bc6f3bb3a3e9
#
_entry.id   dc7c073527af5dc990e7bc6f3bb3a3e9
#
_cell.length_a   1.000
_cell.length_b   1.000
_cell.length_c   1.000
_cell.angle_alpha   90.00
_cell.angle_beta   90.00
_cell.angle_gamma   90.00
#
_symmetry.space_group_name_H-M   'P 1'
#
loop_
_entity.id
_entity.type
_entity.pdbx_description
1 polymer ?
#
loop_
_entity_poly.entity_id
_entity_poly.type
_entity_poly.pdbx_seq_one_letter_code
_entity_poly.pdbx_strand_id
1 'polypeptide(L)'
;MFCRLLLLAAVGVGGVAAYNHWSNNGGSLEPRAAAIDAERASRQAARLAGRAAAEAGEAATKLGDAVGANAVTMKIKSKMALDDNIDAGNIHVDIADTTVTLTGVVRSADERDRAVRLARETRGVTQVVDRLRIRKQ
;
A
#
# COMPACT_ATOMS: atom_id res chain seq x y z
N MET A 1 12.53 6.35 -20.14
CA MET A 1 14.00 6.48 -20.09
C MET A 1 14.64 5.65 -18.97
N PHE A 2 13.99 5.40 -17.83
CA PHE A 2 14.54 4.63 -16.71
C PHE A 2 14.77 3.13 -16.98
N CYS A 3 13.99 2.50 -17.86
CA CYS A 3 14.13 1.05 -18.14
C CYS A 3 15.39 0.69 -18.94
N ARG A 4 15.95 1.63 -19.71
CA ARG A 4 17.20 1.40 -20.46
C ARG A 4 18.47 1.49 -19.60
N LEU A 5 18.40 2.23 -18.49
CA LEU A 5 19.55 2.37 -17.57
C LEU A 5 19.75 1.11 -16.72
N LEU A 6 18.68 0.41 -16.35
CA LEU A 6 18.75 -0.84 -15.59
C LEU A 6 19.29 -2.01 -16.40
N LEU A 7 19.04 -2.05 -17.72
CA LEU A 7 19.57 -3.09 -18.59
C LEU A 7 21.08 -2.95 -18.82
N LEU A 8 21.63 -1.73 -18.85
CA LEU A 8 23.06 -1.49 -18.98
C LEU A 8 23.86 -1.81 -17.71
N ALA A 9 23.24 -1.64 -16.52
CA ALA A 9 23.86 -2.00 -15.25
C ALA A 9 24.01 -3.54 -15.08
N ALA A 10 23.06 -4.31 -15.57
CA ALA A 10 23.11 -5.79 -15.50
C ALA A 10 24.20 -6.39 -16.41
N VAL A 11 24.45 -5.80 -17.57
CA VAL A 11 25.50 -6.23 -18.50
C VAL A 11 26.88 -5.84 -18.00
N GLY A 12 27.01 -4.68 -17.31
CA GLY A 12 28.29 -4.19 -16.78
C GLY A 12 28.87 -5.06 -15.68
N VAL A 13 28.06 -5.52 -14.74
CA VAL A 13 28.53 -6.34 -13.60
C VAL A 13 28.94 -7.75 -14.04
N GLY A 14 28.21 -8.36 -14.97
CA GLY A 14 28.56 -9.66 -15.53
C GLY A 14 29.82 -9.65 -16.38
N GLY A 15 30.05 -8.58 -17.14
CA GLY A 15 31.21 -8.42 -18.00
C GLY A 15 32.51 -8.23 -17.23
N VAL A 16 32.48 -7.45 -16.14
CA VAL A 16 33.68 -7.19 -15.30
C VAL A 16 34.08 -8.45 -14.52
N ALA A 17 33.13 -9.21 -14.01
CA ALA A 17 33.40 -10.45 -13.30
C ALA A 17 34.01 -11.55 -14.23
N ALA A 18 33.50 -11.67 -15.45
CA ALA A 18 34.03 -12.56 -16.46
C ALA A 18 35.46 -12.18 -16.92
N TYR A 19 35.69 -10.86 -17.11
CA TYR A 19 37.00 -10.34 -17.51
C TYR A 19 38.06 -10.54 -16.41
N ASN A 20 37.71 -10.25 -15.15
CA ASN A 20 38.63 -10.46 -14.02
C ASN A 20 38.97 -11.95 -13.78
N HIS A 21 37.98 -12.84 -13.97
CA HIS A 21 38.22 -14.28 -13.84
C HIS A 21 39.11 -14.79 -14.95
N TRP A 22 38.94 -14.32 -16.19
CA TRP A 22 39.76 -14.69 -17.32
C TRP A 22 41.22 -14.21 -17.20
N SER A 23 41.38 -12.98 -16.71
CA SER A 23 42.70 -12.36 -16.52
C SER A 23 43.54 -13.04 -15.41
N ASN A 24 42.89 -13.54 -14.36
CA ASN A 24 43.60 -14.11 -13.19
C ASN A 24 43.87 -15.62 -13.25
N ASN A 25 43.13 -16.37 -14.08
CA ASN A 25 43.18 -17.83 -14.08
C ASN A 25 43.73 -18.47 -15.39
N GLY A 26 44.44 -17.71 -16.24
CA GLY A 26 45.19 -18.27 -17.38
C GLY A 26 44.37 -19.04 -18.42
N GLY A 27 43.12 -18.65 -18.65
CA GLY A 27 42.40 -18.97 -19.90
C GLY A 27 41.82 -20.40 -20.06
N SER A 28 41.80 -21.22 -19.06
CA SER A 28 41.13 -22.53 -19.12
C SER A 28 39.74 -22.44 -18.44
N LEU A 29 38.74 -21.94 -19.18
CA LEU A 29 37.34 -22.08 -18.81
C LEU A 29 36.93 -23.52 -19.09
N GLU A 30 36.88 -24.36 -18.05
CA GLU A 30 36.13 -25.60 -18.11
C GLU A 30 34.65 -25.23 -18.43
N PRO A 31 34.16 -25.55 -19.63
CA PRO A 31 32.82 -25.08 -20.07
C PRO A 31 31.69 -25.56 -19.14
N ARG A 32 31.99 -26.61 -18.37
CA ARG A 32 31.06 -27.21 -17.42
C ARG A 32 30.94 -26.40 -16.12
N ALA A 33 32.01 -25.77 -15.64
CA ALA A 33 32.01 -24.94 -14.45
C ALA A 33 31.29 -23.60 -14.72
N ALA A 34 31.56 -22.96 -15.87
CA ALA A 34 30.91 -21.74 -16.28
C ALA A 34 29.38 -21.92 -16.47
N ALA A 35 28.94 -23.06 -16.99
CA ALA A 35 27.53 -23.37 -17.14
C ALA A 35 26.79 -23.51 -15.79
N ILE A 36 27.44 -24.15 -14.80
CA ILE A 36 26.87 -24.31 -13.45
C ILE A 36 26.74 -22.95 -12.73
N ASP A 37 27.75 -22.09 -12.87
CA ASP A 37 27.71 -20.75 -12.24
C ASP A 37 26.70 -19.82 -12.92
N ALA A 38 26.55 -19.91 -14.24
CA ALA A 38 25.50 -19.17 -14.96
C ALA A 38 24.10 -19.64 -14.56
N GLU A 39 23.90 -20.94 -14.35
CA GLU A 39 22.60 -21.46 -13.90
C GLU A 39 22.28 -21.06 -12.45
N ARG A 40 23.27 -21.05 -11.57
CA ARG A 40 23.10 -20.54 -10.18
C ARG A 40 22.79 -19.07 -10.17
N ALA A 41 23.50 -18.28 -10.95
CA ALA A 41 23.26 -16.84 -11.07
C ALA A 41 21.86 -16.54 -11.61
N SER A 42 21.38 -17.27 -12.62
CA SER A 42 20.03 -17.10 -13.17
C SER A 42 18.93 -17.47 -12.16
N ARG A 43 19.10 -18.55 -11.41
CA ARG A 43 18.17 -18.93 -10.34
C ARG A 43 18.16 -17.92 -9.21
N GLN A 44 19.29 -17.36 -8.85
CA GLN A 44 19.37 -16.31 -7.83
C GLN A 44 18.71 -15.02 -8.31
N ALA A 45 18.95 -14.61 -9.54
CA ALA A 45 18.29 -13.46 -10.15
C ALA A 45 16.76 -13.62 -10.22
N ALA A 46 16.29 -14.82 -10.61
CA ALA A 46 14.86 -15.13 -10.62
C ALA A 46 14.20 -15.06 -9.23
N ARG A 47 14.90 -15.53 -8.18
CA ARG A 47 14.41 -15.43 -6.78
C ARG A 47 14.35 -13.98 -6.30
N LEU A 48 15.35 -13.17 -6.61
CA LEU A 48 15.36 -11.73 -6.26
C LEU A 48 14.27 -10.97 -7.01
N ALA A 49 14.09 -11.24 -8.30
CA ALA A 49 13.02 -10.65 -9.09
C ALA A 49 11.62 -11.04 -8.55
N GLY A 50 11.44 -12.31 -8.15
CA GLY A 50 10.19 -12.76 -7.55
C GLY A 50 9.87 -12.08 -6.21
N ARG A 51 10.88 -11.87 -5.35
CA ARG A 51 10.71 -11.12 -4.09
C ARG A 51 10.36 -9.66 -4.34
N ALA A 52 11.09 -9.01 -5.22
CA ALA A 52 10.81 -7.61 -5.57
C ALA A 52 9.41 -7.42 -6.17
N ALA A 53 8.94 -8.36 -6.99
CA ALA A 53 7.59 -8.32 -7.52
C ALA A 53 6.51 -8.53 -6.44
N ALA A 54 6.76 -9.43 -5.48
CA ALA A 54 5.84 -9.65 -4.36
C ALA A 54 5.74 -8.41 -3.45
N GLU A 55 6.87 -7.81 -3.08
CA GLU A 55 6.91 -6.59 -2.28
C GLU A 55 6.24 -5.40 -3.00
N ALA A 56 6.45 -5.25 -4.30
CA ALA A 56 5.78 -4.22 -5.10
C ALA A 56 4.27 -4.45 -5.18
N GLY A 57 3.82 -5.70 -5.28
CA GLY A 57 2.40 -6.04 -5.27
C GLY A 57 1.74 -5.72 -3.93
N GLU A 58 2.38 -6.06 -2.81
CA GLU A 58 1.87 -5.74 -1.48
C GLU A 58 1.81 -4.23 -1.22
N ALA A 59 2.84 -3.49 -1.64
CA ALA A 59 2.85 -2.02 -1.53
C ALA A 59 1.75 -1.38 -2.38
N ALA A 60 1.50 -1.86 -3.60
CA ALA A 60 0.43 -1.37 -4.47
C ALA A 60 -0.96 -1.64 -3.86
N THR A 61 -1.17 -2.79 -3.23
CA THR A 61 -2.43 -3.12 -2.56
C THR A 61 -2.66 -2.19 -1.37
N LYS A 62 -1.66 -1.99 -0.51
CA LYS A 62 -1.76 -1.06 0.63
C LYS A 62 -2.05 0.38 0.21
N LEU A 63 -1.45 0.85 -0.89
CA LEU A 63 -1.75 2.17 -1.45
C LEU A 63 -3.18 2.26 -1.98
N GLY A 64 -3.66 1.22 -2.67
CA GLY A 64 -5.03 1.15 -3.16
C GLY A 64 -6.06 1.22 -2.03
N ASP A 65 -5.84 0.47 -0.95
CA ASP A 65 -6.69 0.46 0.24
C ASP A 65 -6.70 1.81 0.95
N ALA A 66 -5.52 2.45 1.11
CA ALA A 66 -5.41 3.77 1.72
C ALA A 66 -6.13 4.86 0.92
N VAL A 67 -6.05 4.82 -0.42
CA VAL A 67 -6.78 5.75 -1.29
C VAL A 67 -8.29 5.51 -1.19
N GLY A 68 -8.73 4.26 -1.17
CA GLY A 68 -10.13 3.89 -0.98
C GLY A 68 -10.69 4.35 0.35
N ALA A 69 -9.98 4.13 1.45
CA ALA A 69 -10.34 4.57 2.79
C ALA A 69 -10.49 6.10 2.87
N ASN A 70 -9.55 6.85 2.31
CA ASN A 70 -9.62 8.32 2.28
C ASN A 70 -10.84 8.82 1.50
N ALA A 71 -11.16 8.20 0.36
CA ALA A 71 -12.33 8.57 -0.43
C ALA A 71 -13.65 8.34 0.32
N VAL A 72 -13.77 7.23 1.07
CA VAL A 72 -14.97 6.95 1.88
C VAL A 72 -15.07 7.90 3.06
N THR A 73 -13.97 8.17 3.76
CA THR A 73 -13.92 9.16 4.84
C THR A 73 -14.38 10.54 4.37
N MET A 74 -13.88 11.00 3.22
CA MET A 74 -14.31 12.28 2.63
C MET A 74 -15.80 12.29 2.28
N LYS A 75 -16.34 11.20 1.73
CA LYS A 75 -17.78 11.09 1.43
C LYS A 75 -18.64 11.19 2.69
N ILE A 76 -18.25 10.51 3.77
CA ILE A 76 -18.96 10.56 5.05
C ILE A 76 -18.92 11.99 5.61
N LYS A 77 -17.74 12.61 5.66
CA LYS A 77 -17.58 13.99 6.15
C LYS A 77 -18.37 14.99 5.33
N SER A 78 -18.37 14.87 4.00
CA SER A 78 -19.17 15.74 3.13
C SER A 78 -20.67 15.59 3.37
N LYS A 79 -21.18 14.36 3.54
CA LYS A 79 -22.58 14.13 3.88
C LYS A 79 -22.95 14.73 5.23
N MET A 80 -22.08 14.59 6.25
CA MET A 80 -22.30 15.20 7.56
C MET A 80 -22.28 16.72 7.50
N ALA A 81 -21.39 17.31 6.69
CA ALA A 81 -21.29 18.75 6.53
C ALA A 81 -22.49 19.37 5.79
N LEU A 82 -23.23 18.58 5.00
CA LEU A 82 -24.45 18.98 4.32
C LEU A 82 -25.72 18.85 5.19
N ASP A 83 -25.62 18.21 6.35
CA ASP A 83 -26.74 18.08 7.29
C ASP A 83 -26.63 19.14 8.38
N ASP A 84 -27.53 20.13 8.36
CA ASP A 84 -27.54 21.25 9.29
C ASP A 84 -27.71 20.84 10.77
N ASN A 85 -28.15 19.62 11.02
CA ASN A 85 -28.30 19.07 12.36
C ASN A 85 -27.06 18.34 12.89
N ILE A 86 -25.98 18.26 12.11
CA ILE A 86 -24.72 17.61 12.47
C ILE A 86 -23.59 18.62 12.48
N ASP A 87 -22.91 18.73 13.62
CA ASP A 87 -21.66 19.49 13.71
C ASP A 87 -20.47 18.61 13.26
N ALA A 88 -20.29 18.54 11.94
CA ALA A 88 -19.27 17.70 11.32
C ALA A 88 -17.82 18.04 11.75
N GLY A 89 -17.60 19.27 12.24
CA GLY A 89 -16.30 19.73 12.75
C GLY A 89 -15.86 19.01 14.02
N ASN A 90 -16.82 18.58 14.84
CA ASN A 90 -16.59 17.89 16.11
C ASN A 90 -16.62 16.36 16.00
N ILE A 91 -16.81 15.82 14.79
CA ILE A 91 -16.85 14.39 14.52
C ILE A 91 -15.61 13.98 13.72
N HIS A 92 -14.82 13.08 14.29
CA HIS A 92 -13.71 12.41 13.60
C HIS A 92 -14.19 11.09 13.01
N VAL A 93 -13.79 10.84 11.77
CA VAL A 93 -14.14 9.65 11.00
C VAL A 93 -12.85 8.94 10.62
N ASP A 94 -12.64 7.76 11.18
CA ASP A 94 -11.55 6.87 10.84
C ASP A 94 -12.10 5.62 10.14
N ILE A 95 -11.36 5.12 9.16
CA ILE A 95 -11.75 3.92 8.43
C ILE A 95 -10.60 2.92 8.41
N ALA A 96 -10.92 1.67 8.73
CA ALA A 96 -10.04 0.53 8.58
C ALA A 96 -10.79 -0.52 7.77
N ASP A 97 -10.28 -0.86 6.59
CA ASP A 97 -10.95 -1.72 5.61
C ASP A 97 -12.35 -1.19 5.24
N THR A 98 -13.39 -1.79 5.77
CA THR A 98 -14.80 -1.42 5.57
C THR A 98 -15.50 -1.02 6.87
N THR A 99 -14.73 -0.91 7.96
CA THR A 99 -15.21 -0.53 9.29
C THR A 99 -14.93 0.94 9.55
N VAL A 100 -15.97 1.72 9.79
CA VAL A 100 -15.90 3.14 10.14
C VAL A 100 -15.98 3.29 11.66
N THR A 101 -15.05 4.02 12.24
CA THR A 101 -15.09 4.44 13.65
C THR A 101 -15.40 5.93 13.72
N LEU A 102 -16.51 6.28 14.37
CA LEU A 102 -16.89 7.66 14.65
C LEU A 102 -16.46 8.03 16.06
N THR A 103 -15.65 9.08 16.20
CA THR A 103 -15.20 9.62 17.50
C THR A 103 -15.49 11.13 17.56
N GLY A 104 -15.64 11.63 18.75
CA GLY A 104 -15.87 13.07 18.96
C GLY A 104 -16.98 13.38 19.94
N VAL A 105 -17.45 14.64 19.91
CA VAL A 105 -18.47 15.14 20.83
C VAL A 105 -19.63 15.73 20.03
N VAL A 106 -20.82 15.23 20.29
CA VAL A 106 -22.09 15.68 19.69
C VAL A 106 -22.96 16.38 20.72
N ARG A 107 -23.91 17.21 20.27
CA ARG A 107 -24.77 18.02 21.11
C ARG A 107 -25.96 17.24 21.68
N SER A 108 -26.42 16.22 20.94
CA SER A 108 -27.63 15.45 21.29
C SER A 108 -27.54 13.99 20.84
N ALA A 109 -28.45 13.16 21.35
CA ALA A 109 -28.62 11.79 20.90
C ALA A 109 -29.08 11.73 19.42
N ASP A 110 -29.94 12.66 19.01
CA ASP A 110 -30.42 12.75 17.62
C ASP A 110 -29.27 13.02 16.63
N GLU A 111 -28.35 13.92 16.98
CA GLU A 111 -27.16 14.20 16.17
C GLU A 111 -26.28 12.96 16.05
N ARG A 112 -26.07 12.24 17.16
CA ARG A 112 -25.32 10.97 17.17
C ARG A 112 -25.94 9.93 16.24
N ASP A 113 -27.25 9.71 16.37
CA ASP A 113 -27.97 8.72 15.58
C ASP A 113 -27.97 9.05 14.08
N ARG A 114 -28.08 10.35 13.73
CA ARG A 114 -27.95 10.84 12.35
C ARG A 114 -26.56 10.58 11.78
N ALA A 115 -25.50 10.91 12.53
CA ALA A 115 -24.13 10.69 12.11
C ALA A 115 -23.85 9.21 11.85
N VAL A 116 -24.29 8.32 12.76
CA VAL A 116 -24.15 6.86 12.60
C VAL A 116 -24.92 6.35 11.39
N ARG A 117 -26.12 6.84 11.15
CA ARG A 117 -26.94 6.48 9.98
C ARG A 117 -26.28 6.89 8.69
N LEU A 118 -25.82 8.14 8.56
CA LEU A 118 -25.13 8.64 7.37
C LEU A 118 -23.84 7.84 7.06
N ALA A 119 -23.11 7.45 8.09
CA ALA A 119 -21.95 6.58 7.92
C ALA A 119 -22.35 5.20 7.38
N ARG A 120 -23.39 4.55 7.93
CA ARG A 120 -23.89 3.24 7.49
C ARG A 120 -24.42 3.24 6.05
N GLU A 121 -25.07 4.33 5.64
CA GLU A 121 -25.62 4.49 4.28
C GLU A 121 -24.55 4.83 3.24
N THR A 122 -23.30 4.98 3.65
CA THR A 122 -22.22 5.30 2.72
C THR A 122 -21.68 4.02 2.07
N ARG A 123 -21.68 4.01 0.74
CA ARG A 123 -21.16 2.86 -0.02
C ARG A 123 -19.68 2.60 0.31
N GLY A 124 -19.36 1.37 0.62
CA GLY A 124 -18.03 0.93 1.05
C GLY A 124 -17.89 0.76 2.56
N VAL A 125 -18.96 1.02 3.33
CA VAL A 125 -19.03 0.79 4.78
C VAL A 125 -19.86 -0.46 5.05
N THR A 126 -19.30 -1.42 5.78
CA THR A 126 -20.01 -2.63 6.24
C THR A 126 -20.30 -2.57 7.74
N GLN A 127 -19.46 -1.89 8.50
CA GLN A 127 -19.61 -1.78 9.94
C GLN A 127 -19.33 -0.35 10.41
N VAL A 128 -20.08 0.12 11.41
CA VAL A 128 -19.87 1.41 12.07
C VAL A 128 -19.70 1.18 13.56
N VAL A 129 -18.56 1.61 14.08
CA VAL A 129 -18.24 1.64 15.52
C VAL A 129 -18.49 3.06 16.01
N ASP A 130 -19.47 3.20 16.90
CA ASP A 130 -19.86 4.47 17.48
C ASP A 130 -19.13 4.70 18.82
N ARG A 131 -18.28 5.72 18.85
CA ARG A 131 -17.56 6.22 20.04
C ARG A 131 -17.85 7.71 20.28
N LEU A 132 -18.97 8.20 19.81
CA LEU A 132 -19.41 9.57 20.02
C LEU A 132 -19.85 9.79 21.47
N ARG A 133 -19.51 10.94 22.02
CA ARG A 133 -19.91 11.37 23.37
C ARG A 133 -20.87 12.53 23.26
N ILE A 134 -21.95 12.49 24.03
CA ILE A 134 -22.91 13.62 24.09
C ILE A 134 -22.34 14.62 25.09
N ARG A 135 -22.30 15.88 24.70
CA ARG A 135 -21.88 17.00 25.55
C ARG A 135 -22.86 17.12 26.72
N LYS A 136 -22.34 16.99 27.95
CA LYS A 136 -23.12 17.34 29.14
C LYS A 136 -23.29 18.85 29.17
N GLN A 137 -24.51 19.30 29.26
CA GLN A 137 -24.84 20.71 29.57
C GLN A 137 -24.53 21.00 31.04
#